data_dfd0076c5476beeab4927f3d06f78cca
#
_entry.id   dfd0076c5476beeab4927f3d06f78cca
#
_cell.length_a   1.000
_cell.length_b   1.000
_cell.length_c   1.000
_cell.angle_alpha   90.00
_cell.angle_beta   90.00
_cell.angle_gamma   90.00
#
_symmetry.space_group_name_H-M   'P 1'
#
loop_
_entity.id
_entity.type
_entity.pdbx_description
1 polymer ?
#
loop_
_entity_poly.entity_id
_entity_poly.type
_entity_poly.pdbx_seq_one_letter_code
_entity_poly.pdbx_strand_id
1 'polypeptide(L)'
;AMMAFGTIGCSGSDDNQSNTNAPANNDADANTDNNTDSDANADANNDADANTDANAGSDGDLSYAGVTLGESYTDVTATIKWLTHRTDLVENGAIDGYIADFNTMYPNITVEVEGITDYAEDALLRLSGGNWGDIMFIPAVDKNLLGEYFLSFGDLATMESEIRFPTNWEYGGQVYGVPSTGNAQGIVYNKAVFEAAGITDIPKTPDDFIAALQAIKDNTEAIPLYTNYAAGWTMGAWDAYLGGTATGQADYMNQELLHTAEPFKDYGDGTHPYAVYKVLYDAVAGGLTEDDFTTTDWEGCKGMINNGEIGCMVLGSWAFSQMVEAGDHGDDIGYMPFPITVNGKQYASAGPDYSFGINVNASEDNQKAAMVFVKWFTEKSGFSYNEGGVPIALDGEYPDLYAAFDGIDMVADDPAVAGEEDLFNELNSESELSINAGGDAKVQAIVEHAANGDMTFDDIMAEWNAKWSGAQESLGVEATK
;
A
#
# COMPACT_ATOMS: atom_id res chain seq x y z
N ALA A 1 -2.58 -2.18 -16.14
CA ALA A 1 -1.54 -1.75 -15.21
C ALA A 1 -1.81 -2.42 -13.86
N MET A 2 -0.94 -3.29 -13.46
CA MET A 2 -1.06 -4.07 -12.22
C MET A 2 -0.50 -3.19 -11.11
N MET A 3 -1.34 -2.64 -10.25
CA MET A 3 -0.87 -2.02 -9.02
C MET A 3 -0.68 -3.12 -8.00
N ALA A 4 0.57 -3.39 -7.65
CA ALA A 4 0.89 -4.27 -6.55
C ALA A 4 0.95 -3.44 -5.27
N PHE A 5 0.02 -3.66 -4.36
CA PHE A 5 0.38 -3.59 -2.95
C PHE A 5 1.54 -4.58 -2.76
N GLY A 6 2.63 -4.13 -2.15
CA GLY A 6 3.82 -4.95 -2.04
C GLY A 6 3.55 -6.28 -1.37
N THR A 7 3.33 -7.28 -2.19
CA THR A 7 3.27 -8.67 -1.78
C THR A 7 4.19 -9.44 -2.68
N ILE A 8 5.22 -10.01 -2.10
CA ILE A 8 6.13 -10.94 -2.75
C ILE A 8 5.34 -12.23 -2.99
N GLY A 9 4.92 -12.45 -4.22
CA GLY A 9 4.39 -13.72 -4.67
C GLY A 9 5.44 -14.50 -5.46
N CYS A 10 6.06 -15.50 -4.85
CA CYS A 10 6.81 -16.51 -5.58
C CYS A 10 5.84 -17.46 -6.26
N SER A 11 5.71 -17.41 -7.59
CA SER A 11 5.11 -18.50 -8.35
C SER A 11 6.21 -19.47 -8.77
N GLY A 12 6.25 -20.63 -8.11
CA GLY A 12 7.00 -21.77 -8.58
C GLY A 12 6.24 -22.47 -9.71
N SER A 13 6.90 -22.66 -10.85
CA SER A 13 6.49 -23.67 -11.82
C SER A 13 7.46 -24.83 -11.76
N ASP A 14 6.88 -26.01 -11.53
CA ASP A 14 7.55 -27.32 -11.58
C ASP A 14 8.24 -27.55 -12.91
N ASP A 15 9.50 -28.03 -12.87
CA ASP A 15 9.86 -29.19 -13.66
C ASP A 15 11.07 -29.94 -13.06
N ASN A 16 10.81 -31.19 -12.88
CA ASN A 16 11.54 -32.33 -12.37
C ASN A 16 12.81 -32.63 -13.17
N GLN A 17 13.97 -32.77 -12.53
CA GLN A 17 14.78 -33.98 -12.68
C GLN A 17 15.99 -34.05 -11.72
N SER A 18 16.00 -35.16 -11.03
CA SER A 18 17.04 -35.72 -10.20
C SER A 18 18.46 -35.68 -10.77
N ASN A 19 19.48 -35.38 -9.96
CA ASN A 19 20.50 -36.38 -9.65
C ASN A 19 21.45 -36.02 -8.51
N THR A 20 21.73 -37.03 -7.73
CA THR A 20 22.60 -37.26 -6.60
C THR A 20 24.03 -36.77 -6.75
N ASN A 21 24.63 -36.20 -5.68
CA ASN A 21 25.79 -36.74 -4.92
C ASN A 21 26.40 -35.67 -4.00
N ALA A 22 26.33 -35.94 -2.73
CA ALA A 22 27.34 -35.51 -1.75
C ALA A 22 28.47 -36.54 -1.76
N PRO A 23 29.64 -36.38 -1.12
CA PRO A 23 29.85 -35.82 0.19
C PRO A 23 31.23 -35.12 0.51
N ALA A 24 31.27 -34.59 1.69
CA ALA A 24 32.31 -34.69 2.73
C ALA A 24 33.45 -33.66 2.83
N ASN A 25 33.43 -32.99 3.99
CA ASN A 25 34.46 -32.90 5.03
C ASN A 25 35.84 -32.27 4.72
N ASN A 26 36.29 -31.33 5.48
CA ASN A 26 36.99 -31.39 6.78
C ASN A 26 37.53 -30.02 7.12
N ASP A 27 37.22 -29.61 8.32
CA ASP A 27 38.06 -29.52 9.52
C ASP A 27 39.23 -28.52 9.51
N ALA A 28 39.12 -27.73 10.52
CA ALA A 28 40.04 -27.52 11.64
C ALA A 28 40.91 -26.28 11.61
N ASP A 29 40.74 -25.59 12.65
CA ASP A 29 41.58 -25.18 13.80
C ASP A 29 42.35 -23.87 13.65
N ALA A 30 41.94 -23.02 14.54
CA ALA A 30 42.42 -22.72 15.89
C ALA A 30 43.44 -21.58 16.02
N ASN A 31 43.03 -20.68 16.96
CA ASN A 31 43.88 -20.07 17.99
C ASN A 31 44.86 -18.95 17.58
N THR A 32 44.98 -17.89 18.25
CA THR A 32 45.01 -17.48 19.68
C THR A 32 45.35 -16.00 19.76
N ASP A 33 44.68 -15.39 20.73
CA ASP A 33 45.20 -14.49 21.78
C ASP A 33 46.12 -13.31 21.49
N ASN A 34 45.79 -12.20 21.97
CA ASN A 34 46.22 -11.39 23.13
C ASN A 34 46.18 -9.88 22.86
N ASN A 35 45.31 -9.20 23.55
CA ASN A 35 45.49 -8.50 24.82
C ASN A 35 46.54 -7.36 24.84
N THR A 36 46.11 -6.19 25.13
CA THR A 36 46.43 -5.34 26.29
C THR A 36 46.16 -3.87 25.96
N ASP A 37 45.26 -3.31 26.75
CA ASP A 37 45.38 -2.18 27.71
C ASP A 37 46.11 -0.92 27.20
N SER A 38 45.60 0.25 27.43
CA SER A 38 45.15 0.97 28.57
C SER A 38 45.07 2.48 28.28
N ASP A 39 44.14 3.08 29.02
CA ASP A 39 44.19 4.37 29.71
C ASP A 39 43.96 5.70 28.95
N ALA A 40 42.80 6.18 29.24
CA ALA A 40 42.39 7.47 29.85
C ALA A 40 43.26 8.72 29.63
N ASN A 41 42.67 9.81 29.19
CA ASN A 41 42.44 10.96 30.06
C ASN A 41 41.52 12.02 29.44
N ALA A 42 40.65 12.54 30.27
CA ALA A 42 39.78 13.68 30.05
C ALA A 42 40.59 14.97 30.02
N ASP A 43 40.11 15.98 29.26
CA ASP A 43 39.96 17.31 29.83
C ASP A 43 39.03 18.17 28.95
N ALA A 44 38.10 18.80 29.66
CA ALA A 44 37.18 19.81 29.21
C ALA A 44 37.89 21.12 28.91
N ASN A 45 37.45 21.88 27.93
CA ASN A 45 37.32 23.33 28.09
C ASN A 45 36.27 23.91 27.14
N ASN A 46 35.34 24.59 27.77
CA ASN A 46 34.43 25.60 27.24
C ASN A 46 35.24 26.76 26.60
N ASP A 47 34.76 27.20 25.47
CA ASP A 47 34.63 28.68 25.26
C ASP A 47 33.57 28.98 24.19
N ALA A 48 32.59 29.73 24.63
CA ALA A 48 31.57 30.36 23.80
C ALA A 48 32.20 31.56 23.11
N ASP A 49 32.02 31.65 21.80
CA ASP A 49 32.04 32.96 21.14
C ASP A 49 30.91 33.04 20.10
N ALA A 50 29.99 33.92 20.45
CA ALA A 50 28.94 34.35 19.54
C ALA A 50 29.56 35.28 18.48
N ASN A 51 29.45 34.90 17.22
CA ASN A 51 29.57 35.85 16.14
C ASN A 51 28.39 35.70 15.19
N THR A 52 27.51 36.71 15.30
CA THR A 52 26.43 36.97 14.35
C THR A 52 27.04 37.58 13.10
N ASP A 53 27.09 36.83 12.00
CA ASP A 53 27.13 37.41 10.67
C ASP A 53 25.96 36.90 9.85
N ALA A 54 24.99 37.78 9.66
CA ALA A 54 23.92 37.62 8.72
C ALA A 54 24.48 37.88 7.32
N ASN A 55 24.20 36.89 6.47
CA ASN A 55 24.20 36.95 5.01
C ASN A 55 25.21 36.06 4.29
N ALA A 56 24.87 34.78 4.21
CA ALA A 56 25.19 33.94 3.07
C ALA A 56 23.99 32.96 2.95
N GLY A 57 23.46 32.80 1.75
CA GLY A 57 22.39 31.80 1.51
C GLY A 57 22.82 30.47 2.11
N SER A 58 22.11 30.03 3.11
CA SER A 58 22.40 28.77 3.77
C SER A 58 22.21 27.64 2.74
N ASP A 59 23.31 26.99 2.35
CA ASP A 59 23.27 25.61 1.95
C ASP A 59 22.73 24.81 3.17
N GLY A 60 21.42 24.89 3.40
CA GLY A 60 20.73 24.06 4.36
C GLY A 60 20.85 22.61 3.88
N ASP A 61 20.90 21.69 4.81
CA ASP A 61 20.88 20.27 4.49
C ASP A 61 19.77 20.00 3.46
N LEU A 62 20.12 19.32 2.36
CA LEU A 62 19.20 18.98 1.29
C LEU A 62 18.08 18.11 1.83
N SER A 63 16.88 18.67 1.97
CA SER A 63 15.71 18.02 2.54
C SER A 63 14.43 18.48 1.86
N TYR A 64 13.39 17.69 1.97
CA TYR A 64 12.08 18.01 1.40
C TYR A 64 11.52 19.34 1.95
N ALA A 65 11.49 19.48 3.27
CA ALA A 65 11.01 20.71 3.93
C ALA A 65 11.90 21.94 3.66
N GLY A 66 13.20 21.73 3.41
CA GLY A 66 14.16 22.79 3.11
C GLY A 66 14.01 23.39 1.70
N VAL A 67 13.28 22.71 0.80
CA VAL A 67 13.05 23.20 -0.57
C VAL A 67 11.86 24.14 -0.62
N THR A 68 12.07 25.36 -1.18
CA THR A 68 11.01 26.26 -1.62
C THR A 68 10.92 26.21 -3.15
N LEU A 69 9.82 25.64 -3.68
CA LEU A 69 9.63 25.48 -5.12
C LEU A 69 9.66 26.82 -5.85
N GLY A 70 10.44 26.90 -6.94
CA GLY A 70 10.66 28.11 -7.74
C GLY A 70 11.69 29.08 -7.16
N GLU A 71 12.25 28.80 -5.97
CA GLU A 71 13.32 29.61 -5.35
C GLU A 71 14.60 28.78 -5.13
N SER A 72 14.46 27.56 -4.54
CA SER A 72 15.59 26.67 -4.28
C SER A 72 16.10 26.04 -5.57
N TYR A 73 17.42 26.03 -5.74
CA TYR A 73 18.13 25.29 -6.81
C TYR A 73 17.73 25.63 -8.25
N THR A 74 17.24 26.84 -8.50
CA THR A 74 16.80 27.30 -9.85
C THR A 74 17.95 27.44 -10.85
N ASP A 75 19.19 27.53 -10.39
CA ASP A 75 20.42 27.63 -11.17
C ASP A 75 21.06 26.26 -11.45
N VAL A 76 20.58 25.20 -10.81
CA VAL A 76 21.07 23.83 -11.03
C VAL A 76 20.78 23.40 -12.46
N THR A 77 21.82 22.88 -13.13
CA THR A 77 21.74 22.26 -14.45
C THR A 77 22.06 20.79 -14.32
N ALA A 78 21.08 19.92 -14.56
CA ALA A 78 21.22 18.49 -14.39
C ALA A 78 20.39 17.71 -15.40
N THR A 79 20.83 16.47 -15.64
CA THR A 79 20.00 15.44 -16.28
C THR A 79 19.80 14.33 -15.26
N ILE A 80 18.56 14.13 -14.83
CA ILE A 80 18.18 13.08 -13.89
C ILE A 80 17.40 11.97 -14.59
N LYS A 81 17.61 10.74 -14.15
CA LYS A 81 16.93 9.55 -14.66
C LYS A 81 15.96 9.01 -13.64
N TRP A 82 14.74 8.75 -14.07
CA TRP A 82 13.66 8.21 -13.25
C TRP A 82 13.17 6.87 -13.80
N LEU A 83 13.22 5.81 -12.95
CA LEU A 83 12.61 4.51 -13.22
C LEU A 83 11.19 4.48 -12.66
N THR A 84 10.21 4.09 -13.48
CA THR A 84 8.81 4.01 -13.09
C THR A 84 8.17 2.69 -13.53
N HIS A 85 7.18 2.23 -12.77
CA HIS A 85 6.31 1.10 -13.14
C HIS A 85 5.16 1.54 -14.06
N ARG A 86 4.91 2.85 -14.22
CA ARG A 86 3.81 3.39 -15.01
C ARG A 86 4.15 3.45 -16.48
N THR A 87 4.39 2.27 -17.08
CA THR A 87 4.65 2.14 -18.53
C THR A 87 3.52 2.70 -19.38
N ASP A 88 2.29 2.58 -18.90
CA ASP A 88 1.08 3.16 -19.50
C ASP A 88 1.19 4.68 -19.69
N LEU A 89 1.61 5.39 -18.64
CA LEU A 89 1.77 6.85 -18.66
C LEU A 89 3.01 7.32 -19.44
N VAL A 90 4.02 6.47 -19.53
CA VAL A 90 5.18 6.72 -20.41
C VAL A 90 4.76 6.60 -21.87
N GLU A 91 4.07 5.51 -22.22
CA GLU A 91 3.66 5.20 -23.59
C GLU A 91 2.62 6.18 -24.15
N ASN A 92 1.67 6.63 -23.31
CA ASN A 92 0.63 7.58 -23.73
C ASN A 92 1.10 9.05 -23.68
N GLY A 93 2.31 9.33 -23.18
CA GLY A 93 2.90 10.67 -23.12
C GLY A 93 2.40 11.53 -21.94
N ALA A 94 1.65 10.99 -20.98
CA ALA A 94 1.18 11.74 -19.82
C ALA A 94 2.34 12.22 -18.94
N ILE A 95 3.36 11.37 -18.74
CA ILE A 95 4.56 11.74 -17.98
C ILE A 95 5.33 12.88 -18.67
N ASP A 96 5.42 12.89 -20.01
CA ASP A 96 6.04 13.98 -20.76
C ASP A 96 5.32 15.31 -20.50
N GLY A 97 3.99 15.28 -20.34
CA GLY A 97 3.19 16.44 -19.96
C GLY A 97 3.58 16.98 -18.59
N TYR A 98 3.66 16.13 -17.57
CA TYR A 98 4.12 16.52 -16.22
C TYR A 98 5.55 17.07 -16.24
N ILE A 99 6.47 16.48 -17.00
CA ILE A 99 7.84 16.98 -17.13
C ILE A 99 7.86 18.35 -17.81
N ALA A 100 7.06 18.56 -18.85
CA ALA A 100 6.96 19.86 -19.52
C ALA A 100 6.45 20.95 -18.56
N ASP A 101 5.47 20.63 -17.72
CA ASP A 101 4.97 21.56 -16.69
C ASP A 101 6.03 21.83 -15.62
N PHE A 102 6.76 20.81 -15.14
CA PHE A 102 7.90 20.97 -14.26
C PHE A 102 8.95 21.91 -14.84
N ASN A 103 9.28 21.77 -16.11
CA ASN A 103 10.28 22.57 -16.78
C ASN A 103 9.88 24.04 -16.98
N THR A 104 8.61 24.41 -16.77
CA THR A 104 8.23 25.83 -16.69
C THR A 104 8.84 26.52 -15.47
N MET A 105 9.07 25.77 -14.40
CA MET A 105 9.67 26.26 -13.14
C MET A 105 11.19 25.99 -13.09
N TYR A 106 11.62 24.84 -13.60
CA TYR A 106 13.03 24.38 -13.58
C TYR A 106 13.52 24.05 -15.01
N PRO A 107 13.75 25.08 -15.87
CA PRO A 107 14.05 24.86 -17.28
C PRO A 107 15.45 24.25 -17.54
N ASN A 108 16.33 24.25 -16.56
CA ASN A 108 17.69 23.72 -16.70
C ASN A 108 17.82 22.25 -16.26
N ILE A 109 16.73 21.65 -15.77
CA ILE A 109 16.71 20.26 -15.34
C ILE A 109 16.01 19.42 -16.42
N THR A 110 16.73 18.43 -16.94
CA THR A 110 16.16 17.43 -17.87
C THR A 110 15.81 16.19 -17.06
N VAL A 111 14.61 15.64 -17.27
CA VAL A 111 14.16 14.39 -16.67
C VAL A 111 14.02 13.33 -17.76
N GLU A 112 14.83 12.26 -17.69
CA GLU A 112 14.74 11.09 -18.56
C GLU A 112 13.98 9.98 -17.83
N VAL A 113 12.94 9.43 -18.45
CA VAL A 113 12.09 8.42 -17.82
C VAL A 113 12.24 7.07 -18.50
N GLU A 114 12.38 6.01 -17.71
CA GLU A 114 12.37 4.63 -18.15
C GLU A 114 11.22 3.88 -17.47
N GLY A 115 10.27 3.35 -18.26
CA GLY A 115 9.20 2.49 -17.77
C GLY A 115 9.64 1.02 -17.75
N ILE A 116 9.32 0.31 -16.67
CA ILE A 116 9.63 -1.11 -16.48
C ILE A 116 8.34 -1.87 -16.21
N THR A 117 8.03 -2.92 -16.99
CA THR A 117 6.79 -3.69 -16.89
C THR A 117 6.79 -4.60 -15.65
N ASP A 118 7.85 -5.37 -15.44
CA ASP A 118 8.00 -6.26 -14.29
C ASP A 118 8.78 -5.55 -13.17
N TYR A 119 8.23 -4.43 -12.72
CA TYR A 119 8.95 -3.46 -11.90
C TYR A 119 9.51 -4.04 -10.60
N ALA A 120 8.73 -4.85 -9.88
CA ALA A 120 9.13 -5.35 -8.56
C ALA A 120 10.46 -6.12 -8.59
N GLU A 121 10.63 -7.02 -9.58
CA GLU A 121 11.84 -7.83 -9.73
C GLU A 121 12.99 -7.04 -10.37
N ASP A 122 12.72 -6.34 -11.47
CA ASP A 122 13.73 -5.60 -12.23
C ASP A 122 14.29 -4.43 -11.44
N ALA A 123 13.44 -3.69 -10.69
CA ALA A 123 13.88 -2.60 -9.85
C ALA A 123 14.82 -3.08 -8.73
N LEU A 124 14.51 -4.23 -8.11
CA LEU A 124 15.37 -4.82 -7.08
C LEU A 124 16.74 -5.25 -7.64
N LEU A 125 16.74 -5.84 -8.83
CA LEU A 125 17.99 -6.20 -9.54
C LEU A 125 18.81 -4.95 -9.87
N ARG A 126 18.18 -3.89 -10.38
CA ARG A 126 18.83 -2.61 -10.69
C ARG A 126 19.38 -1.93 -9.43
N LEU A 127 18.60 -1.95 -8.34
CA LEU A 127 19.02 -1.41 -7.05
C LEU A 127 20.31 -2.10 -6.57
N SER A 128 20.32 -3.44 -6.55
CA SER A 128 21.46 -4.24 -6.14
C SER A 128 22.68 -4.05 -7.05
N GLY A 129 22.46 -3.84 -8.35
CA GLY A 129 23.49 -3.59 -9.34
C GLY A 129 24.02 -2.15 -9.39
N GLY A 130 23.38 -1.21 -8.67
CA GLY A 130 23.76 0.22 -8.66
C GLY A 130 23.49 0.94 -9.99
N ASN A 131 22.70 0.38 -10.90
CA ASN A 131 22.41 0.94 -12.23
C ASN A 131 20.92 1.26 -12.39
N TRP A 132 20.45 2.26 -11.64
CA TRP A 132 19.04 2.64 -11.62
C TRP A 132 18.77 4.13 -11.80
N GLY A 133 19.80 4.93 -12.01
CA GLY A 133 19.65 6.37 -12.22
C GLY A 133 19.61 7.17 -10.92
N ASP A 134 18.82 8.23 -10.92
CA ASP A 134 18.76 9.23 -9.84
C ASP A 134 17.50 9.10 -8.99
N ILE A 135 16.40 8.65 -9.58
CA ILE A 135 15.10 8.45 -8.95
C ILE A 135 14.56 7.09 -9.34
N MET A 136 14.01 6.37 -8.37
CA MET A 136 13.21 5.17 -8.62
C MET A 136 12.05 5.10 -7.63
N PHE A 137 11.05 4.30 -7.94
CA PHE A 137 10.12 3.84 -6.93
C PHE A 137 10.76 2.71 -6.13
N ILE A 138 10.77 2.88 -4.81
CA ILE A 138 11.48 1.96 -3.89
C ILE A 138 10.86 0.56 -3.99
N PRO A 139 11.63 -0.47 -4.42
CA PRO A 139 11.16 -1.86 -4.41
C PRO A 139 11.17 -2.43 -3.00
N ALA A 140 10.69 -3.66 -2.84
CA ALA A 140 10.75 -4.38 -1.57
C ALA A 140 12.22 -4.59 -1.15
N VAL A 141 12.69 -3.77 -0.23
CA VAL A 141 14.04 -3.77 0.33
C VAL A 141 13.95 -3.66 1.84
N ASP A 142 14.89 -4.29 2.55
CA ASP A 142 14.94 -4.20 4.00
C ASP A 142 15.14 -2.75 4.46
N LYS A 143 14.34 -2.29 5.41
CA LYS A 143 14.35 -0.90 5.86
C LYS A 143 15.70 -0.46 6.43
N ASN A 144 16.44 -1.35 7.06
CA ASN A 144 17.79 -1.07 7.58
C ASN A 144 18.83 -0.76 6.48
N LEU A 145 18.54 -1.09 5.21
CA LEU A 145 19.39 -0.78 4.07
C LEU A 145 19.02 0.51 3.35
N LEU A 146 17.91 1.15 3.73
CA LEU A 146 17.42 2.35 3.02
C LEU A 146 18.48 3.43 2.89
N GLY A 147 19.20 3.75 3.96
CA GLY A 147 20.26 4.77 3.94
C GLY A 147 21.50 4.42 3.10
N GLU A 148 21.67 3.16 2.71
CA GLU A 148 22.75 2.75 1.78
C GLU A 148 22.40 3.08 0.32
N TYR A 149 21.11 3.10 -0.01
CA TYR A 149 20.62 3.31 -1.36
C TYR A 149 20.02 4.69 -1.58
N PHE A 150 19.29 5.20 -0.59
CA PHE A 150 18.44 6.38 -0.76
C PHE A 150 18.85 7.55 0.13
N LEU A 151 18.73 8.74 -0.43
CA LEU A 151 18.87 10.00 0.29
C LEU A 151 17.67 10.18 1.21
N SER A 152 17.90 10.62 2.46
CA SER A 152 16.81 11.01 3.34
C SER A 152 16.09 12.27 2.84
N PHE A 153 14.77 12.27 2.87
CA PHE A 153 13.94 13.46 2.62
C PHE A 153 13.85 14.38 3.85
N GLY A 154 14.15 13.86 5.03
CA GLY A 154 14.10 14.57 6.30
C GLY A 154 13.78 13.64 7.47
N ASP A 155 13.77 14.18 8.68
CA ASP A 155 13.33 13.44 9.86
C ASP A 155 11.80 13.24 9.85
N LEU A 156 11.36 12.16 10.50
CA LEU A 156 9.95 11.77 10.50
C LEU A 156 9.03 12.88 11.02
N ALA A 157 9.38 13.54 12.12
CA ALA A 157 8.53 14.56 12.73
C ALA A 157 8.32 15.77 11.79
N THR A 158 9.35 16.14 11.03
CA THR A 158 9.24 17.15 10.00
C THR A 158 8.38 16.68 8.84
N MET A 159 8.62 15.45 8.35
CA MET A 159 7.89 14.91 7.20
C MET A 159 6.41 14.66 7.50
N GLU A 160 6.02 14.33 8.72
CA GLU A 160 4.61 14.24 9.15
C GLU A 160 3.85 15.58 8.99
N SER A 161 4.55 16.71 9.02
CA SER A 161 3.97 18.03 8.77
C SER A 161 3.95 18.45 7.30
N GLU A 162 4.57 17.68 6.41
CA GLU A 162 4.68 17.96 4.98
C GLU A 162 3.78 17.05 4.13
N ILE A 163 3.77 15.74 4.43
CA ILE A 163 3.12 14.74 3.59
C ILE A 163 2.27 13.75 4.37
N ARG A 164 1.36 13.09 3.67
CA ARG A 164 0.68 11.87 4.15
C ARG A 164 1.55 10.64 3.94
N PHE A 165 1.42 9.68 4.83
CA PHE A 165 2.10 8.38 4.79
C PHE A 165 3.65 8.44 4.85
N PRO A 166 4.26 9.30 5.70
CA PRO A 166 5.71 9.41 5.78
C PRO A 166 6.37 8.15 6.39
N THR A 167 5.61 7.33 7.12
CA THR A 167 6.11 6.14 7.84
C THR A 167 6.39 4.93 6.95
N ASN A 168 5.88 4.92 5.70
CA ASN A 168 6.02 3.77 4.80
C ASN A 168 7.50 3.36 4.58
N TRP A 169 8.35 4.32 4.28
CA TRP A 169 9.79 4.12 4.10
C TRP A 169 10.58 4.93 5.14
N GLU A 170 10.17 4.81 6.39
CA GLU A 170 10.90 5.35 7.54
C GLU A 170 11.82 4.29 8.13
N TYR A 171 13.03 4.69 8.53
CA TYR A 171 13.96 3.91 9.32
C TYR A 171 14.87 4.81 10.14
N GLY A 172 15.02 4.51 11.44
CA GLY A 172 15.88 5.25 12.34
C GLY A 172 15.51 6.72 12.53
N GLY A 173 14.24 7.07 12.40
CA GLY A 173 13.73 8.43 12.49
C GLY A 173 13.91 9.26 11.22
N GLN A 174 14.36 8.65 10.10
CA GLN A 174 14.54 9.29 8.81
C GLN A 174 13.58 8.73 7.77
N VAL A 175 13.05 9.57 6.89
CA VAL A 175 12.15 9.21 5.81
C VAL A 175 12.90 9.15 4.49
N TYR A 176 12.88 7.99 3.84
CA TYR A 176 13.62 7.72 2.60
C TYR A 176 12.74 7.64 1.36
N GLY A 177 11.41 7.68 1.53
CA GLY A 177 10.48 7.60 0.42
C GLY A 177 9.33 8.60 0.53
N VAL A 178 8.97 9.24 -0.59
CA VAL A 178 7.80 10.10 -0.73
C VAL A 178 6.83 9.40 -1.67
N PRO A 179 5.60 9.04 -1.23
CA PRO A 179 4.63 8.37 -2.09
C PRO A 179 4.28 9.21 -3.33
N SER A 180 4.04 8.55 -4.45
CA SER A 180 3.55 9.22 -5.67
C SER A 180 2.08 9.62 -5.53
N THR A 181 1.30 8.76 -4.87
CA THR A 181 -0.11 8.95 -4.55
C THR A 181 -0.49 8.03 -3.39
N GLY A 182 -1.68 8.18 -2.86
CA GLY A 182 -2.26 7.25 -1.90
C GLY A 182 -3.51 6.59 -2.44
N ASN A 183 -3.91 5.50 -1.80
CA ASN A 183 -5.14 4.77 -2.09
C ASN A 183 -5.97 4.61 -0.82
N ALA A 184 -7.29 4.55 -0.97
CA ALA A 184 -8.21 4.20 0.10
C ALA A 184 -8.96 2.92 -0.25
N GLN A 185 -9.37 2.17 0.77
CA GLN A 185 -10.13 0.95 0.61
C GLN A 185 -11.63 1.24 0.67
N GLY A 186 -12.37 0.71 -0.30
CA GLY A 186 -13.80 0.92 -0.42
C GLY A 186 -14.45 -0.07 -1.39
N ILE A 187 -15.47 0.36 -2.08
CA ILE A 187 -16.24 -0.46 -3.02
C ILE A 187 -16.50 0.35 -4.29
N VAL A 188 -16.07 -0.17 -5.43
CA VAL A 188 -16.47 0.36 -6.73
C VAL A 188 -17.88 -0.14 -7.03
N TYR A 189 -18.79 0.73 -7.44
CA TYR A 189 -20.16 0.34 -7.75
C TYR A 189 -20.71 1.09 -8.97
N ASN A 190 -21.74 0.52 -9.58
CA ASN A 190 -22.49 1.18 -10.65
C ASN A 190 -23.73 1.88 -10.07
N LYS A 191 -23.74 3.23 -10.15
CA LYS A 191 -24.81 4.08 -9.60
C LYS A 191 -26.17 3.81 -10.24
N ALA A 192 -26.20 3.56 -11.54
CA ALA A 192 -27.44 3.28 -12.27
C ALA A 192 -28.06 1.93 -11.83
N VAL A 193 -27.23 0.92 -11.55
CA VAL A 193 -27.70 -0.36 -11.00
C VAL A 193 -28.28 -0.18 -9.60
N PHE A 194 -27.62 0.59 -8.73
CA PHE A 194 -28.10 0.88 -7.38
C PHE A 194 -29.44 1.65 -7.43
N GLU A 195 -29.56 2.67 -8.31
CA GLU A 195 -30.80 3.41 -8.50
C GLU A 195 -31.92 2.49 -9.03
N ALA A 196 -31.63 1.65 -10.03
CA ALA A 196 -32.60 0.69 -10.56
C ALA A 196 -33.08 -0.32 -9.52
N ALA A 197 -32.21 -0.68 -8.56
CA ALA A 197 -32.53 -1.53 -7.42
C ALA A 197 -33.31 -0.80 -6.32
N GLY A 198 -33.50 0.53 -6.42
CA GLY A 198 -34.17 1.35 -5.43
C GLY A 198 -33.30 1.70 -4.21
N ILE A 199 -31.98 1.57 -4.33
CA ILE A 199 -31.02 1.89 -3.26
C ILE A 199 -30.70 3.39 -3.36
N THR A 200 -31.18 4.17 -2.39
CA THR A 200 -31.01 5.62 -2.34
C THR A 200 -29.89 6.08 -1.42
N ASP A 201 -29.57 5.27 -0.42
CA ASP A 201 -28.54 5.56 0.56
C ASP A 201 -27.41 4.53 0.47
N ILE A 202 -26.19 5.00 0.58
CA ILE A 202 -25.00 4.14 0.63
C ILE A 202 -25.04 3.30 1.91
N PRO A 203 -24.88 1.96 1.81
CA PRO A 203 -24.84 1.06 2.96
C PRO A 203 -23.72 1.44 3.95
N LYS A 204 -24.02 1.38 5.25
CA LYS A 204 -23.07 1.75 6.30
C LYS A 204 -22.73 0.62 7.26
N THR A 205 -23.47 -0.48 7.18
CA THR A 205 -23.27 -1.68 7.99
C THR A 205 -23.23 -2.91 7.10
N PRO A 206 -22.64 -4.03 7.56
CA PRO A 206 -22.69 -5.29 6.82
C PRO A 206 -24.11 -5.72 6.44
N ASP A 207 -25.06 -5.59 7.37
CA ASP A 207 -26.46 -5.96 7.12
C ASP A 207 -27.11 -5.08 6.06
N ASP A 208 -26.87 -3.76 6.08
CA ASP A 208 -27.35 -2.84 5.05
C ASP A 208 -26.80 -3.19 3.68
N PHE A 209 -25.52 -3.60 3.62
CA PHE A 209 -24.87 -3.98 2.38
C PHE A 209 -25.45 -5.28 1.80
N ILE A 210 -25.61 -6.30 2.62
CA ILE A 210 -26.27 -7.56 2.20
C ILE A 210 -27.70 -7.30 1.72
N ALA A 211 -28.45 -6.42 2.41
CA ALA A 211 -29.79 -6.02 1.97
C ALA A 211 -29.75 -5.27 0.63
N ALA A 212 -28.74 -4.42 0.39
CA ALA A 212 -28.56 -3.75 -0.90
C ALA A 212 -28.24 -4.73 -2.02
N LEU A 213 -27.35 -5.72 -1.78
CA LEU A 213 -27.07 -6.79 -2.76
C LEU A 213 -28.32 -7.61 -3.08
N GLN A 214 -29.14 -7.92 -2.07
CA GLN A 214 -30.43 -8.60 -2.27
C GLN A 214 -31.38 -7.76 -3.12
N ALA A 215 -31.44 -6.44 -2.88
CA ALA A 215 -32.27 -5.55 -3.68
C ALA A 215 -31.82 -5.49 -5.15
N ILE A 216 -30.51 -5.52 -5.43
CA ILE A 216 -29.99 -5.61 -6.80
C ILE A 216 -30.44 -6.91 -7.46
N LYS A 217 -30.30 -8.03 -6.75
CA LYS A 217 -30.72 -9.36 -7.26
C LYS A 217 -32.22 -9.42 -7.58
N ASP A 218 -33.05 -8.80 -6.73
CA ASP A 218 -34.51 -8.89 -6.85
C ASP A 218 -35.07 -7.95 -7.92
N ASN A 219 -34.40 -6.83 -8.20
CA ASN A 219 -34.93 -5.76 -9.04
C ASN A 219 -34.15 -5.49 -10.34
N THR A 220 -33.02 -6.15 -10.56
CA THR A 220 -32.19 -5.99 -11.74
C THR A 220 -31.71 -7.33 -12.27
N GLU A 221 -31.09 -7.33 -13.47
CA GLU A 221 -30.43 -8.50 -14.03
C GLU A 221 -28.91 -8.49 -13.71
N ALA A 222 -28.41 -7.48 -12.99
CA ALA A 222 -26.99 -7.34 -12.68
C ALA A 222 -26.55 -8.36 -11.62
N ILE A 223 -25.30 -8.80 -11.72
CA ILE A 223 -24.62 -9.55 -10.67
C ILE A 223 -24.44 -8.58 -9.49
N PRO A 224 -25.00 -8.83 -8.30
CA PRO A 224 -24.94 -7.88 -7.20
C PRO A 224 -23.50 -7.54 -6.77
N LEU A 225 -22.72 -8.55 -6.41
CA LEU A 225 -21.30 -8.47 -6.07
C LEU A 225 -20.50 -9.42 -6.96
N TYR A 226 -19.51 -8.89 -7.66
CA TYR A 226 -18.60 -9.73 -8.44
C TYR A 226 -17.32 -9.99 -7.67
N THR A 227 -16.99 -11.27 -7.43
CA THR A 227 -15.91 -11.63 -6.51
C THR A 227 -14.52 -11.45 -7.09
N ASN A 228 -14.36 -11.56 -8.41
CA ASN A 228 -13.06 -11.64 -9.08
C ASN A 228 -12.20 -12.85 -8.62
N TYR A 229 -12.82 -13.91 -8.12
CA TYR A 229 -12.18 -15.07 -7.50
C TYR A 229 -11.01 -15.65 -8.31
N ALA A 230 -11.19 -15.85 -9.61
CA ALA A 230 -10.19 -16.51 -10.45
C ALA A 230 -8.89 -15.68 -10.63
N ALA A 231 -8.94 -14.39 -10.40
CA ALA A 231 -7.74 -13.54 -10.43
C ALA A 231 -6.83 -13.73 -9.21
N GLY A 232 -7.27 -14.43 -8.17
CA GLY A 232 -6.51 -14.74 -6.96
C GLY A 232 -6.18 -13.49 -6.14
N TRP A 233 -5.27 -12.65 -6.61
CA TRP A 233 -4.81 -11.45 -5.90
C TRP A 233 -5.94 -10.53 -5.42
N THR A 234 -7.07 -10.49 -6.11
CA THR A 234 -8.26 -9.73 -5.68
C THR A 234 -8.86 -10.28 -4.38
N MET A 235 -8.71 -11.57 -4.15
CA MET A 235 -9.14 -12.20 -2.90
C MET A 235 -8.22 -11.79 -1.74
N GLY A 236 -6.90 -11.86 -1.94
CA GLY A 236 -5.95 -11.38 -0.95
C GLY A 236 -6.12 -9.89 -0.61
N ALA A 237 -6.62 -9.09 -1.54
CA ALA A 237 -6.89 -7.66 -1.33
C ALA A 237 -7.95 -7.37 -0.25
N TRP A 238 -8.79 -8.34 0.13
CA TRP A 238 -9.71 -8.20 1.26
C TRP A 238 -8.99 -7.96 2.59
N ASP A 239 -7.75 -8.39 2.72
CA ASP A 239 -6.95 -8.17 3.93
C ASP A 239 -6.65 -6.67 4.19
N ALA A 240 -6.69 -5.84 3.16
CA ALA A 240 -6.46 -4.40 3.28
C ALA A 240 -7.58 -3.65 4.04
N TYR A 241 -8.70 -4.31 4.32
CA TYR A 241 -9.83 -3.74 5.07
C TYR A 241 -9.78 -4.04 6.58
N LEU A 242 -8.83 -4.85 7.05
CA LEU A 242 -8.81 -5.37 8.43
C LEU A 242 -8.40 -4.34 9.48
N GLY A 243 -7.59 -3.35 9.08
CA GLY A 243 -7.11 -2.27 9.95
C GLY A 243 -8.13 -1.15 10.13
N GLY A 244 -7.81 0.03 9.65
CA GLY A 244 -8.60 1.25 9.82
C GLY A 244 -10.07 1.11 9.45
N THR A 245 -10.40 0.45 8.32
CA THR A 245 -11.80 0.24 7.91
C THR A 245 -12.60 -0.56 8.94
N ALA A 246 -12.04 -1.66 9.45
CA ALA A 246 -12.75 -2.58 10.33
C ALA A 246 -12.76 -2.15 11.80
N THR A 247 -11.76 -1.36 12.23
CA THR A 247 -11.53 -1.04 13.64
C THR A 247 -11.51 0.45 13.96
N GLY A 248 -11.24 1.30 12.97
CA GLY A 248 -11.01 2.74 13.14
C GLY A 248 -9.65 3.06 13.80
N GLN A 249 -8.74 2.08 13.91
CA GLN A 249 -7.49 2.20 14.64
C GLN A 249 -6.29 2.10 13.70
N ALA A 250 -5.34 3.03 13.83
CA ALA A 250 -4.11 3.03 13.05
C ALA A 250 -3.10 1.96 13.56
N ASP A 251 -3.10 1.68 14.85
CA ASP A 251 -2.20 0.73 15.50
C ASP A 251 -2.66 -0.73 15.39
N TYR A 252 -3.83 -0.99 14.78
CA TYR A 252 -4.42 -2.33 14.80
C TYR A 252 -3.53 -3.37 14.11
N MET A 253 -3.14 -3.15 12.86
CA MET A 253 -2.49 -4.19 12.04
C MET A 253 -1.10 -4.57 12.55
N ASN A 254 -0.28 -3.57 12.88
CA ASN A 254 1.13 -3.79 13.22
C ASN A 254 1.41 -3.84 14.73
N GLN A 255 0.39 -3.68 15.56
CA GLN A 255 0.55 -3.69 17.02
C GLN A 255 -0.54 -4.53 17.70
N GLU A 256 -1.83 -4.12 17.66
CA GLU A 256 -2.89 -4.78 18.40
C GLU A 256 -3.18 -6.22 17.92
N LEU A 257 -3.27 -6.42 16.61
CA LEU A 257 -3.50 -7.72 15.98
C LEU A 257 -2.46 -8.76 16.45
N LEU A 258 -1.21 -8.34 16.56
CA LEU A 258 -0.09 -9.22 16.90
C LEU A 258 -0.23 -9.82 18.30
N HIS A 259 -0.88 -9.09 19.20
CA HIS A 259 -1.10 -9.47 20.61
C HIS A 259 -2.55 -9.83 20.93
N THR A 260 -3.41 -10.02 19.94
CA THR A 260 -4.80 -10.48 20.09
C THR A 260 -4.88 -11.98 19.90
N ALA A 261 -5.40 -12.72 20.88
CA ALA A 261 -5.44 -14.19 20.86
C ALA A 261 -6.40 -14.74 19.79
N GLU A 262 -7.56 -14.11 19.63
CA GLU A 262 -8.62 -14.52 18.71
C GLU A 262 -9.09 -13.34 17.85
N PRO A 263 -8.23 -12.81 16.94
CA PRO A 263 -8.55 -11.60 16.20
C PRO A 263 -9.70 -11.77 15.19
N PHE A 264 -10.00 -13.00 14.82
CA PHE A 264 -11.08 -13.34 13.88
C PHE A 264 -12.38 -13.76 14.58
N LYS A 265 -12.52 -13.55 15.89
CA LYS A 265 -13.79 -13.81 16.59
C LYS A 265 -14.85 -12.79 16.25
N ASP A 266 -16.12 -13.18 16.40
CA ASP A 266 -17.24 -12.23 16.34
C ASP A 266 -17.24 -11.33 17.59
N TYR A 267 -17.10 -10.03 17.37
CA TYR A 267 -17.20 -9.01 18.42
C TYR A 267 -18.67 -8.62 18.72
N GLY A 268 -19.62 -9.09 17.89
CA GLY A 268 -21.04 -8.87 18.08
C GLY A 268 -21.54 -7.46 17.73
N ASP A 269 -20.69 -6.63 17.14
CA ASP A 269 -20.97 -5.23 16.82
C ASP A 269 -20.77 -4.88 15.33
N GLY A 270 -20.46 -5.88 14.50
CA GLY A 270 -20.26 -5.70 13.06
C GLY A 270 -18.92 -5.02 12.70
N THR A 271 -17.90 -5.18 13.55
CA THR A 271 -16.56 -4.61 13.38
C THR A 271 -15.49 -5.71 13.36
N HIS A 272 -14.22 -5.31 13.21
CA HIS A 272 -13.04 -6.20 13.22
C HIS A 272 -12.96 -7.16 12.00
N PRO A 273 -11.89 -7.95 11.88
CA PRO A 273 -11.69 -8.85 10.73
C PRO A 273 -12.85 -9.81 10.46
N TYR A 274 -13.51 -10.30 11.51
CA TYR A 274 -14.68 -11.15 11.36
C TYR A 274 -15.76 -10.52 10.48
N ALA A 275 -16.10 -9.24 10.71
CA ALA A 275 -17.14 -8.55 9.95
C ALA A 275 -16.74 -8.34 8.48
N VAL A 276 -15.47 -8.09 8.20
CA VAL A 276 -14.96 -7.93 6.82
C VAL A 276 -15.19 -9.20 6.01
N TYR A 277 -14.68 -10.33 6.49
CA TYR A 277 -14.78 -11.59 5.76
C TYR A 277 -16.20 -12.16 5.75
N LYS A 278 -17.00 -11.85 6.79
CA LYS A 278 -18.40 -12.27 6.84
C LYS A 278 -19.23 -11.69 5.72
N VAL A 279 -18.96 -10.46 5.31
CA VAL A 279 -19.63 -9.83 4.14
C VAL A 279 -19.44 -10.69 2.89
N LEU A 280 -18.23 -11.16 2.63
CA LEU A 280 -17.94 -12.04 1.49
C LEU A 280 -18.67 -13.38 1.61
N TYR A 281 -18.56 -14.03 2.77
CA TYR A 281 -19.21 -15.32 3.02
C TYR A 281 -20.74 -15.22 2.84
N ASP A 282 -21.38 -14.23 3.45
CA ASP A 282 -22.83 -14.02 3.41
C ASP A 282 -23.31 -13.70 1.99
N ALA A 283 -22.55 -12.91 1.23
CA ALA A 283 -22.89 -12.59 -0.15
C ALA A 283 -22.89 -13.88 -1.02
N VAL A 284 -21.88 -14.72 -0.90
CA VAL A 284 -21.77 -15.97 -1.66
C VAL A 284 -22.82 -16.98 -1.21
N ALA A 285 -22.95 -17.21 0.10
CA ALA A 285 -23.93 -18.14 0.65
C ALA A 285 -25.37 -17.74 0.35
N GLY A 286 -25.64 -16.42 0.25
CA GLY A 286 -26.94 -15.85 -0.17
C GLY A 286 -27.20 -15.92 -1.67
N GLY A 287 -26.21 -16.37 -2.47
CA GLY A 287 -26.29 -16.37 -3.94
C GLY A 287 -26.37 -14.94 -4.48
N LEU A 288 -25.66 -13.98 -3.87
CA LEU A 288 -25.64 -12.56 -4.23
C LEU A 288 -24.40 -12.20 -5.05
N THR A 289 -23.73 -13.20 -5.59
CA THR A 289 -22.55 -13.09 -6.44
C THR A 289 -22.80 -13.73 -7.80
N GLU A 290 -21.80 -13.76 -8.66
CA GLU A 290 -21.85 -14.55 -9.91
C GLU A 290 -22.11 -16.03 -9.64
N ASP A 291 -22.78 -16.71 -10.60
CA ASP A 291 -23.17 -18.11 -10.47
C ASP A 291 -21.97 -19.08 -10.42
N ASP A 292 -20.91 -18.75 -11.13
CA ASP A 292 -19.67 -19.55 -11.20
C ASP A 292 -18.45 -18.65 -10.97
N PHE A 293 -17.99 -18.59 -9.73
CA PHE A 293 -16.85 -17.78 -9.33
C PHE A 293 -15.52 -18.20 -10.00
N THR A 294 -15.43 -19.47 -10.44
CA THR A 294 -14.20 -19.97 -11.11
C THR A 294 -14.01 -19.41 -12.51
N THR A 295 -15.05 -18.84 -13.09
CA THR A 295 -15.03 -18.24 -14.45
C THR A 295 -14.90 -16.72 -14.43
N THR A 296 -14.67 -16.11 -13.28
CA THR A 296 -14.49 -14.65 -13.18
C THR A 296 -13.30 -14.19 -14.01
N ASP A 297 -13.45 -13.04 -14.68
CA ASP A 297 -12.45 -12.46 -15.57
C ASP A 297 -12.17 -11.01 -15.14
N TRP A 298 -10.95 -10.76 -14.66
CA TRP A 298 -10.52 -9.45 -14.20
C TRP A 298 -10.55 -8.38 -15.31
N GLU A 299 -10.09 -8.69 -16.50
CA GLU A 299 -10.10 -7.72 -17.59
C GLU A 299 -11.53 -7.47 -18.12
N GLY A 300 -12.33 -8.53 -18.24
CA GLY A 300 -13.72 -8.44 -18.70
C GLY A 300 -14.61 -7.72 -17.69
N CYS A 301 -14.39 -7.86 -16.39
CA CYS A 301 -15.26 -7.27 -15.35
C CYS A 301 -15.30 -5.73 -15.42
N LYS A 302 -14.26 -5.08 -15.90
CA LYS A 302 -14.20 -3.63 -16.06
C LYS A 302 -15.30 -3.10 -17.00
N GLY A 303 -15.42 -3.74 -18.16
CA GLY A 303 -16.52 -3.44 -19.10
C GLY A 303 -17.89 -3.84 -18.56
N MET A 304 -17.99 -4.96 -17.85
CA MET A 304 -19.24 -5.43 -17.27
C MET A 304 -19.81 -4.46 -16.24
N ILE A 305 -18.99 -3.97 -15.31
CA ILE A 305 -19.47 -2.97 -14.34
C ILE A 305 -19.79 -1.63 -15.01
N ASN A 306 -18.98 -1.21 -15.99
CA ASN A 306 -19.25 0.00 -16.76
C ASN A 306 -20.62 -0.07 -17.47
N ASN A 307 -20.97 -1.22 -18.06
CA ASN A 307 -22.23 -1.46 -18.75
C ASN A 307 -23.42 -1.79 -17.82
N GLY A 308 -23.23 -1.85 -16.48
CA GLY A 308 -24.30 -2.15 -15.54
C GLY A 308 -24.65 -3.64 -15.44
N GLU A 309 -23.76 -4.54 -15.87
CA GLU A 309 -23.90 -5.99 -15.71
C GLU A 309 -23.44 -6.47 -14.33
N ILE A 310 -22.66 -5.64 -13.62
CA ILE A 310 -22.19 -5.84 -12.25
C ILE A 310 -22.65 -4.65 -11.40
N GLY A 311 -23.20 -4.92 -10.21
CA GLY A 311 -23.58 -3.91 -9.25
C GLY A 311 -22.40 -3.31 -8.52
N CYS A 312 -21.51 -4.13 -7.96
CA CYS A 312 -20.33 -3.65 -7.25
C CYS A 312 -19.19 -4.68 -7.17
N MET A 313 -18.01 -4.19 -6.79
CA MET A 313 -16.79 -4.98 -6.51
C MET A 313 -16.05 -4.35 -5.34
N VAL A 314 -15.56 -5.18 -4.42
CA VAL A 314 -14.73 -4.76 -3.28
C VAL A 314 -13.29 -4.62 -3.75
N LEU A 315 -12.86 -3.40 -3.98
CA LEU A 315 -11.55 -3.04 -4.56
C LEU A 315 -11.07 -1.69 -4.01
N GLY A 316 -9.77 -1.49 -3.98
CA GLY A 316 -9.17 -0.20 -3.64
C GLY A 316 -9.49 0.90 -4.67
N SER A 317 -9.31 2.16 -4.30
CA SER A 317 -9.63 3.33 -5.13
C SER A 317 -8.89 3.36 -6.47
N TRP A 318 -7.73 2.73 -6.55
CA TRP A 318 -6.95 2.55 -7.79
C TRP A 318 -7.74 1.87 -8.93
N ALA A 319 -8.79 1.10 -8.59
CA ALA A 319 -9.61 0.43 -9.60
C ALA A 319 -10.62 1.37 -10.28
N PHE A 320 -10.96 2.49 -9.64
CA PHE A 320 -12.03 3.38 -10.08
C PHE A 320 -11.82 3.89 -11.52
N SER A 321 -10.66 4.47 -11.82
CA SER A 321 -10.36 5.02 -13.13
C SER A 321 -10.42 3.95 -14.24
N GLN A 322 -9.95 2.73 -13.94
CA GLN A 322 -10.00 1.60 -14.86
C GLN A 322 -11.45 1.23 -15.25
N MET A 323 -12.37 1.31 -14.30
CA MET A 323 -13.79 1.02 -14.53
C MET A 323 -14.48 2.16 -15.27
N VAL A 324 -14.11 3.43 -15.00
CA VAL A 324 -14.61 4.61 -15.71
C VAL A 324 -14.21 4.55 -17.19
N GLU A 325 -12.97 4.20 -17.48
CA GLU A 325 -12.40 4.19 -18.83
C GLU A 325 -12.79 2.96 -19.67
N ALA A 326 -13.39 1.94 -19.04
CA ALA A 326 -13.68 0.66 -19.69
C ALA A 326 -14.85 0.68 -20.67
N GLY A 327 -15.59 1.80 -20.82
CA GLY A 327 -16.72 1.91 -21.72
C GLY A 327 -17.35 3.31 -21.72
N ASP A 328 -18.54 3.40 -22.32
CA ASP A 328 -19.23 4.68 -22.55
C ASP A 328 -20.04 5.17 -21.32
N HIS A 329 -20.13 4.38 -20.25
CA HIS A 329 -20.92 4.66 -19.06
C HIS A 329 -20.07 4.99 -17.81
N GLY A 330 -18.90 5.61 -18.01
CA GLY A 330 -18.01 5.99 -16.92
C GLY A 330 -18.67 6.90 -15.87
N ASP A 331 -19.62 7.74 -16.28
CA ASP A 331 -20.40 8.59 -15.36
C ASP A 331 -21.25 7.81 -14.35
N ASP A 332 -21.57 6.54 -14.64
CA ASP A 332 -22.33 5.67 -13.76
C ASP A 332 -21.45 4.99 -12.71
N ILE A 333 -20.13 5.05 -12.84
CA ILE A 333 -19.21 4.47 -11.85
C ILE A 333 -19.12 5.39 -10.63
N GLY A 334 -19.25 4.80 -9.46
CA GLY A 334 -19.10 5.43 -8.15
C GLY A 334 -18.10 4.69 -7.28
N TYR A 335 -17.66 5.34 -6.21
CA TYR A 335 -16.81 4.75 -5.19
C TYR A 335 -17.40 5.06 -3.81
N MET A 336 -17.57 4.05 -2.96
CA MET A 336 -18.16 4.19 -1.65
C MET A 336 -17.34 3.53 -0.56
N PRO A 337 -17.44 4.00 0.72
CA PRO A 337 -16.79 3.35 1.85
C PRO A 337 -17.25 1.91 2.02
N PHE A 338 -16.35 1.05 2.53
CA PHE A 338 -16.73 -0.29 2.95
C PHE A 338 -17.73 -0.21 4.12
N PRO A 339 -18.77 -1.05 4.14
CA PRO A 339 -19.93 -0.88 5.03
C PRO A 339 -19.67 -1.39 6.46
N ILE A 340 -18.74 -0.77 7.17
CA ILE A 340 -18.51 -0.98 8.60
C ILE A 340 -18.60 0.35 9.33
N THR A 341 -19.32 0.35 10.45
CA THR A 341 -19.47 1.50 11.35
C THR A 341 -18.91 1.12 12.72
N VAL A 342 -17.88 1.84 13.16
CA VAL A 342 -17.25 1.66 14.47
C VAL A 342 -17.68 2.82 15.37
N ASN A 343 -18.40 2.52 16.47
CA ASN A 343 -18.87 3.54 17.39
C ASN A 343 -19.65 4.71 16.72
N GLY A 344 -20.44 4.38 15.70
CA GLY A 344 -21.27 5.36 14.98
C GLY A 344 -20.55 6.16 13.90
N LYS A 345 -19.31 5.81 13.57
CA LYS A 345 -18.50 6.46 12.54
C LYS A 345 -17.91 5.42 11.57
N GLN A 346 -17.85 5.76 10.29
CA GLN A 346 -17.11 4.98 9.30
C GLN A 346 -15.68 5.47 9.18
N TYR A 347 -14.79 4.56 8.82
CA TYR A 347 -13.38 4.81 8.54
C TYR A 347 -13.00 4.11 7.24
N ALA A 348 -11.92 4.55 6.62
CA ALA A 348 -11.36 3.89 5.46
C ALA A 348 -9.88 3.63 5.69
N SER A 349 -9.46 2.37 5.59
CA SER A 349 -8.04 2.05 5.49
C SER A 349 -7.46 2.76 4.28
N ALA A 350 -6.34 3.43 4.45
CA ALA A 350 -5.66 4.15 3.40
C ALA A 350 -4.16 3.89 3.49
N GLY A 351 -3.47 3.95 2.37
CA GLY A 351 -2.04 3.70 2.35
C GLY A 351 -1.39 4.32 1.12
N PRO A 352 -0.05 4.40 1.15
CA PRO A 352 0.71 4.92 0.03
C PRO A 352 0.71 3.93 -1.14
N ASP A 353 0.81 4.47 -2.34
CA ASP A 353 1.28 3.75 -3.51
C ASP A 353 2.82 3.74 -3.52
N TYR A 354 3.43 3.33 -4.63
CA TYR A 354 4.88 3.38 -4.78
C TYR A 354 5.46 4.73 -4.39
N SER A 355 6.58 4.70 -3.69
CA SER A 355 7.27 5.90 -3.17
C SER A 355 8.54 6.19 -3.94
N PHE A 356 8.74 7.46 -4.28
CA PHE A 356 9.99 7.95 -4.83
C PHE A 356 11.14 7.79 -3.83
N GLY A 357 12.26 7.22 -4.29
CA GLY A 357 13.54 7.25 -3.61
C GLY A 357 14.59 7.94 -4.48
N ILE A 358 15.43 8.78 -3.87
CA ILE A 358 16.52 9.50 -4.55
C ILE A 358 17.82 8.77 -4.27
N ASN A 359 18.64 8.58 -5.31
CA ASN A 359 19.92 7.89 -5.19
C ASN A 359 20.92 8.66 -4.33
N VAL A 360 21.31 8.08 -3.21
CA VAL A 360 22.29 8.68 -2.29
C VAL A 360 23.67 8.82 -2.95
N ASN A 361 23.98 8.02 -3.97
CA ASN A 361 25.23 8.05 -4.71
C ASN A 361 25.19 8.91 -5.99
N ALA A 362 24.07 9.59 -6.27
CA ALA A 362 24.00 10.55 -7.36
C ALA A 362 24.89 11.77 -7.10
N SER A 363 25.23 12.51 -8.15
CA SER A 363 25.95 13.76 -7.96
C SER A 363 25.11 14.76 -7.15
N GLU A 364 25.77 15.69 -6.46
CA GLU A 364 25.08 16.70 -5.65
C GLU A 364 24.04 17.49 -6.45
N ASP A 365 24.35 17.89 -7.69
CA ASP A 365 23.41 18.58 -8.57
C ASP A 365 22.24 17.70 -8.97
N ASN A 366 22.46 16.39 -9.21
CA ASN A 366 21.40 15.46 -9.50
C ASN A 366 20.51 15.19 -8.26
N GLN A 367 21.10 15.13 -7.05
CA GLN A 367 20.31 15.02 -5.81
C GLN A 367 19.42 16.25 -5.59
N LYS A 368 19.95 17.46 -5.80
CA LYS A 368 19.19 18.71 -5.73
C LYS A 368 18.06 18.75 -6.76
N ALA A 369 18.37 18.38 -8.01
CA ALA A 369 17.40 18.29 -9.09
C ALA A 369 16.30 17.26 -8.80
N ALA A 370 16.66 16.08 -8.29
CA ALA A 370 15.74 15.02 -7.91
C ALA A 370 14.84 15.47 -6.75
N MET A 371 15.38 16.14 -5.74
CA MET A 371 14.62 16.64 -4.59
C MET A 371 13.55 17.66 -5.02
N VAL A 372 13.89 18.64 -5.85
CA VAL A 372 12.90 19.62 -6.34
C VAL A 372 11.88 18.97 -7.28
N PHE A 373 12.29 17.98 -8.07
CA PHE A 373 11.37 17.24 -8.94
C PHE A 373 10.35 16.44 -8.12
N VAL A 374 10.78 15.66 -7.14
CA VAL A 374 9.88 14.87 -6.27
C VAL A 374 8.93 15.80 -5.52
N LYS A 375 9.43 16.88 -4.92
CA LYS A 375 8.56 17.85 -4.22
C LYS A 375 7.56 18.51 -5.15
N TRP A 376 7.98 18.94 -6.33
CA TRP A 376 7.09 19.52 -7.34
C TRP A 376 6.04 18.50 -7.81
N PHE A 377 6.47 17.25 -8.05
CA PHE A 377 5.57 16.19 -8.48
C PHE A 377 4.48 15.93 -7.44
N THR A 378 4.86 15.92 -6.16
CA THR A 378 3.95 15.72 -5.04
C THR A 378 2.97 16.87 -4.85
N GLU A 379 3.45 18.14 -4.94
CA GLU A 379 2.68 19.31 -4.51
C GLU A 379 2.00 20.06 -5.65
N LYS A 380 2.54 19.97 -6.87
CA LYS A 380 2.15 20.85 -7.99
C LYS A 380 1.69 20.13 -9.24
N SER A 381 2.06 18.87 -9.46
CA SER A 381 1.76 18.17 -10.70
C SER A 381 0.27 17.87 -10.88
N GLY A 382 -0.49 17.77 -9.80
CA GLY A 382 -1.85 17.25 -9.83
C GLY A 382 -1.95 15.74 -10.11
N PHE A 383 -0.80 15.04 -10.12
CA PHE A 383 -0.75 13.60 -10.45
C PHE A 383 -1.71 12.78 -9.61
N SER A 384 -1.66 12.94 -8.28
CA SER A 384 -2.52 12.16 -7.38
C SER A 384 -4.01 12.38 -7.67
N TYR A 385 -4.42 13.62 -7.90
CA TYR A 385 -5.78 13.97 -8.29
C TYR A 385 -6.19 13.33 -9.63
N ASN A 386 -5.34 13.48 -10.66
CA ASN A 386 -5.60 12.98 -11.99
C ASN A 386 -5.71 11.45 -12.04
N GLU A 387 -4.93 10.76 -11.21
CA GLU A 387 -4.95 9.29 -11.09
C GLU A 387 -6.03 8.78 -10.12
N GLY A 388 -6.87 9.66 -9.57
CA GLY A 388 -7.92 9.27 -8.64
C GLY A 388 -7.39 8.85 -7.26
N GLY A 389 -6.21 9.32 -6.87
CA GLY A 389 -5.54 8.94 -5.64
C GLY A 389 -5.82 9.88 -4.46
N VAL A 390 -5.50 9.40 -3.27
CA VAL A 390 -5.43 10.23 -2.06
C VAL A 390 -4.22 11.15 -2.18
N PRO A 391 -4.39 12.48 -2.06
CA PRO A 391 -3.28 13.43 -2.23
C PRO A 391 -2.21 13.21 -1.17
N ILE A 392 -0.95 13.31 -1.57
CA ILE A 392 0.19 13.16 -0.66
C ILE A 392 0.47 14.47 0.08
N ALA A 393 0.43 15.61 -0.62
CA ALA A 393 0.47 16.92 0.04
C ALA A 393 -0.73 17.07 0.99
N LEU A 394 -0.47 17.56 2.22
CA LEU A 394 -1.50 17.63 3.26
C LEU A 394 -2.67 18.57 2.89
N ASP A 395 -2.42 19.59 2.09
CA ASP A 395 -3.41 20.55 1.57
C ASP A 395 -3.93 20.17 0.18
N GLY A 396 -3.55 18.98 -0.34
CA GLY A 396 -3.96 18.52 -1.67
C GLY A 396 -5.46 18.26 -1.76
N GLU A 397 -6.03 18.55 -2.94
CA GLU A 397 -7.44 18.36 -3.25
C GLU A 397 -7.73 16.87 -3.49
N TYR A 398 -8.83 16.39 -2.89
CA TYR A 398 -9.32 15.03 -3.14
C TYR A 398 -10.11 14.98 -4.43
N PRO A 399 -9.94 13.94 -5.28
CA PRO A 399 -10.78 13.71 -6.45
C PRO A 399 -12.25 13.52 -6.08
N ASP A 400 -13.16 13.86 -7.02
CA ASP A 400 -14.61 13.75 -6.84
C ASP A 400 -15.09 12.34 -6.50
N LEU A 401 -14.31 11.31 -6.85
CA LEU A 401 -14.64 9.92 -6.49
C LEU A 401 -14.77 9.70 -4.98
N TYR A 402 -14.11 10.55 -4.16
CA TYR A 402 -14.20 10.48 -2.71
C TYR A 402 -15.37 11.30 -2.11
N ALA A 403 -16.30 11.80 -2.92
CA ALA A 403 -17.45 12.55 -2.41
C ALA A 403 -18.26 11.76 -1.36
N ALA A 404 -18.35 10.42 -1.51
CA ALA A 404 -19.00 9.55 -0.54
C ALA A 404 -18.19 9.34 0.76
N PHE A 405 -16.93 9.79 0.79
CA PHE A 405 -16.04 9.71 1.95
C PHE A 405 -16.01 11.00 2.77
N ASP A 406 -16.91 11.95 2.50
CA ASP A 406 -16.98 13.18 3.30
C ASP A 406 -17.25 12.85 4.77
N GLY A 407 -16.43 13.37 5.66
CA GLY A 407 -16.50 13.10 7.10
C GLY A 407 -15.98 11.72 7.54
N ILE A 408 -15.40 10.93 6.63
CA ILE A 408 -14.76 9.64 6.93
C ILE A 408 -13.27 9.85 7.09
N ASP A 409 -12.69 9.37 8.22
CA ASP A 409 -11.27 9.44 8.42
C ASP A 409 -10.56 8.38 7.58
N MET A 410 -9.54 8.81 6.84
CA MET A 410 -8.58 7.95 6.16
C MET A 410 -7.53 7.52 7.19
N VAL A 411 -7.45 6.21 7.45
CA VAL A 411 -6.57 5.64 8.48
C VAL A 411 -5.45 4.86 7.81
N ALA A 412 -4.24 5.35 7.99
CA ALA A 412 -3.03 4.59 7.63
C ALA A 412 -2.58 3.75 8.83
N ASP A 413 -1.99 2.59 8.55
CA ASP A 413 -1.44 1.75 9.60
C ASP A 413 -0.20 2.39 10.22
N ASP A 414 -0.16 2.42 11.56
CA ASP A 414 1.03 2.80 12.29
C ASP A 414 2.14 1.74 12.13
N PRO A 415 3.42 2.13 12.24
CA PRO A 415 4.50 1.16 12.22
C PRO A 415 4.44 0.22 13.43
N ALA A 416 5.15 -0.91 13.33
CA ALA A 416 5.37 -1.80 14.46
C ALA A 416 6.09 -1.08 15.61
N VAL A 417 5.86 -1.52 16.84
CA VAL A 417 6.66 -1.04 18.00
C VAL A 417 8.11 -1.50 17.86
N ALA A 418 9.01 -0.69 18.43
CA ALA A 418 10.44 -0.99 18.38
C ALA A 418 10.76 -2.38 18.98
N GLY A 419 11.44 -3.20 18.18
CA GLY A 419 11.78 -4.58 18.53
C GLY A 419 10.77 -5.63 18.10
N GLU A 420 9.69 -5.23 17.41
CA GLU A 420 8.65 -6.11 16.86
C GLU A 420 8.47 -5.90 15.34
N GLU A 421 9.46 -5.30 14.66
CA GLU A 421 9.38 -4.92 13.24
C GLU A 421 9.13 -6.12 12.32
N ASP A 422 9.62 -7.30 12.69
CA ASP A 422 9.48 -8.54 11.92
C ASP A 422 8.32 -9.44 12.41
N LEU A 423 7.73 -9.13 13.57
CA LEU A 423 6.77 -10.01 14.25
C LEU A 423 5.53 -10.34 13.41
N PHE A 424 5.01 -9.36 12.66
CA PHE A 424 3.86 -9.59 11.78
C PHE A 424 4.18 -10.65 10.71
N ASN A 425 5.36 -10.56 10.09
CA ASN A 425 5.80 -11.52 9.08
C ASN A 425 6.07 -12.90 9.69
N GLU A 426 6.65 -12.95 10.89
CA GLU A 426 6.88 -14.21 11.62
C GLU A 426 5.56 -14.90 11.97
N LEU A 427 4.57 -14.17 12.50
CA LEU A 427 3.23 -14.69 12.80
C LEU A 427 2.50 -15.17 11.54
N ASN A 428 2.60 -14.42 10.44
CA ASN A 428 2.04 -14.83 9.15
C ASN A 428 2.65 -16.14 8.64
N SER A 429 3.96 -16.26 8.73
CA SER A 429 4.69 -17.46 8.30
C SER A 429 4.32 -18.67 9.15
N GLU A 430 4.31 -18.52 10.47
CA GLU A 430 4.03 -19.62 11.42
C GLU A 430 2.55 -20.04 11.39
N SER A 431 1.63 -19.08 11.24
CA SER A 431 0.18 -19.37 11.16
C SER A 431 -0.28 -19.83 9.78
N GLU A 432 0.53 -19.62 8.73
CA GLU A 432 0.17 -19.84 7.33
C GLU A 432 -1.05 -19.00 6.86
N LEU A 433 -1.40 -17.92 7.57
CA LEU A 433 -2.54 -17.06 7.19
C LEU A 433 -2.17 -16.02 6.14
N SER A 434 -0.91 -15.66 6.02
CA SER A 434 -0.40 -14.73 5.00
C SER A 434 -1.23 -13.45 4.86
N ILE A 435 -1.62 -12.84 6.00
CA ILE A 435 -2.43 -11.61 6.03
C ILE A 435 -1.61 -10.49 5.39
N ASN A 436 -2.19 -9.76 4.43
CA ASN A 436 -1.49 -8.74 3.63
C ASN A 436 -0.18 -9.24 2.97
N ALA A 437 -0.03 -10.54 2.80
CA ALA A 437 1.17 -11.16 2.27
C ALA A 437 0.86 -12.18 1.14
N GLY A 438 -0.13 -11.89 0.31
CA GLY A 438 -0.55 -12.76 -0.78
C GLY A 438 -1.38 -13.97 -0.32
N GLY A 439 -2.18 -13.80 0.73
CA GLY A 439 -3.06 -14.83 1.30
C GLY A 439 -4.30 -15.15 0.47
N ASP A 440 -4.19 -15.21 -0.84
CA ASP A 440 -5.29 -15.43 -1.79
C ASP A 440 -6.08 -16.70 -1.45
N ALA A 441 -5.39 -17.80 -1.24
CA ALA A 441 -5.99 -19.11 -1.01
C ALA A 441 -6.90 -19.17 0.23
N LYS A 442 -6.54 -18.44 1.31
CA LYS A 442 -7.38 -18.41 2.51
C LYS A 442 -8.70 -17.68 2.28
N VAL A 443 -8.68 -16.60 1.49
CA VAL A 443 -9.88 -15.83 1.17
C VAL A 443 -10.70 -16.54 0.08
N GLN A 444 -10.05 -17.18 -0.90
CA GLN A 444 -10.71 -18.07 -1.86
C GLN A 444 -11.47 -19.20 -1.16
N ALA A 445 -10.89 -19.79 -0.11
CA ALA A 445 -11.54 -20.82 0.68
C ALA A 445 -12.86 -20.36 1.33
N ILE A 446 -12.99 -19.08 1.71
CA ILE A 446 -14.26 -18.50 2.20
C ILE A 446 -15.34 -18.62 1.12
N VAL A 447 -15.01 -18.24 -0.12
CA VAL A 447 -15.93 -18.32 -1.27
C VAL A 447 -16.33 -19.77 -1.54
N GLU A 448 -15.35 -20.69 -1.56
CA GLU A 448 -15.58 -22.11 -1.80
C GLU A 448 -16.50 -22.74 -0.75
N HIS A 449 -16.20 -22.52 0.53
CA HIS A 449 -17.01 -23.06 1.63
C HIS A 449 -18.41 -22.46 1.66
N ALA A 450 -18.55 -21.15 1.40
CA ALA A 450 -19.85 -20.49 1.32
C ALA A 450 -20.72 -21.04 0.18
N ALA A 451 -20.11 -21.25 -1.01
CA ALA A 451 -20.82 -21.78 -2.17
C ALA A 451 -21.20 -23.27 -1.99
N ASN A 452 -20.32 -24.07 -1.40
CA ASN A 452 -20.56 -25.50 -1.17
C ASN A 452 -21.44 -25.77 0.06
N GLY A 453 -21.51 -24.85 1.02
CA GLY A 453 -22.25 -25.02 2.27
C GLY A 453 -21.69 -26.14 3.16
N ASP A 454 -20.41 -26.46 3.03
CA ASP A 454 -19.73 -27.58 3.71
C ASP A 454 -19.03 -27.17 5.01
N MET A 455 -18.77 -25.88 5.20
CA MET A 455 -18.18 -25.30 6.41
C MET A 455 -18.86 -23.97 6.77
N THR A 456 -19.22 -23.77 8.04
CA THR A 456 -19.81 -22.51 8.48
C THR A 456 -18.74 -21.44 8.58
N PHE A 457 -19.14 -20.16 8.48
CA PHE A 457 -18.21 -19.06 8.63
C PHE A 457 -17.54 -19.07 10.01
N ASP A 458 -18.30 -19.36 11.07
CA ASP A 458 -17.75 -19.46 12.43
C ASP A 458 -16.68 -20.54 12.57
N ASP A 459 -16.86 -21.69 11.88
CA ASP A 459 -15.87 -22.76 11.88
C ASP A 459 -14.58 -22.33 11.16
N ILE A 460 -14.69 -21.61 10.05
CA ILE A 460 -13.53 -21.04 9.33
C ILE A 460 -12.77 -20.07 10.25
N MET A 461 -13.48 -19.16 10.89
CA MET A 461 -12.85 -18.18 11.79
C MET A 461 -12.24 -18.81 13.03
N ALA A 462 -12.87 -19.87 13.56
CA ALA A 462 -12.31 -20.65 14.66
C ALA A 462 -11.00 -21.35 14.28
N GLU A 463 -10.93 -21.89 13.06
CA GLU A 463 -9.68 -22.46 12.53
C GLU A 463 -8.59 -21.42 12.40
N TRP A 464 -8.89 -20.22 11.87
CA TRP A 464 -7.91 -19.15 11.74
C TRP A 464 -7.44 -18.62 13.10
N ASN A 465 -8.35 -18.48 14.08
CA ASN A 465 -7.98 -18.12 15.44
C ASN A 465 -7.06 -19.19 16.07
N ALA A 466 -7.32 -20.47 15.84
CA ALA A 466 -6.45 -21.53 16.36
C ALA A 466 -5.05 -21.52 15.72
N LYS A 467 -4.96 -21.25 14.41
CA LYS A 467 -3.67 -21.09 13.71
C LYS A 467 -2.90 -19.88 14.25
N TRP A 468 -3.58 -18.73 14.41
CA TRP A 468 -2.96 -17.51 14.91
C TRP A 468 -2.46 -17.66 16.34
N SER A 469 -3.30 -18.16 17.25
CA SER A 469 -2.91 -18.42 18.65
C SER A 469 -1.78 -19.45 18.76
N GLY A 470 -1.80 -20.49 17.89
CA GLY A 470 -0.71 -21.45 17.82
C GLY A 470 0.62 -20.83 17.40
N ALA A 471 0.58 -19.91 16.43
CA ALA A 471 1.76 -19.17 16.01
C ALA A 471 2.29 -18.27 17.13
N GLN A 472 1.41 -17.57 17.84
CA GLN A 472 1.79 -16.77 19.01
C GLN A 472 2.47 -17.62 20.10
N GLU A 473 1.90 -18.79 20.40
CA GLU A 473 2.50 -19.72 21.38
C GLU A 473 3.88 -20.21 20.92
N SER A 474 4.01 -20.60 19.64
CA SER A 474 5.27 -21.07 19.03
C SER A 474 6.38 -20.00 19.10
N LEU A 475 6.04 -18.76 18.83
CA LEU A 475 6.98 -17.63 18.83
C LEU A 475 7.15 -16.99 20.21
N GLY A 476 6.41 -17.44 21.23
CA GLY A 476 6.48 -16.89 22.58
C GLY A 476 5.88 -15.48 22.72
N VAL A 477 4.95 -15.13 21.85
CA VAL A 477 4.22 -13.85 21.87
C VAL A 477 3.13 -13.91 22.93
N GLU A 478 3.10 -12.92 23.82
CA GLU A 478 2.05 -12.80 24.83
C GLU A 478 0.80 -12.16 24.22
N ALA A 479 -0.31 -12.90 24.23
CA ALA A 479 -1.60 -12.34 23.89
C ALA A 479 -2.17 -11.56 25.08
N THR A 480 -2.39 -10.27 24.89
CA THR A 480 -2.87 -9.33 25.93
C THR A 480 -4.33 -8.95 25.77
N LYS A 481 -4.97 -9.33 24.62
CA LYS A 481 -6.37 -9.03 24.29
C LYS A 481 -7.15 -10.25 23.82
#